data_5186a9dc0b6fc75c9dbe9d9abea10a42
#
_entry.id   5186a9dc0b6fc75c9dbe9d9abea10a42
#
_cell.length_a   1.000
_cell.length_b   1.000
_cell.length_c   1.000
_cell.angle_alpha   90.00
_cell.angle_beta   90.00
_cell.angle_gamma   90.00
#
_symmetry.space_group_name_H-M   'P 1'
#
loop_
_entity.id
_entity.type
_entity.pdbx_description
1 polymer ?
#
loop_
_entity_poly.entity_id
_entity_poly.type
_entity_poly.pdbx_seq_one_letter_code
_entity_poly.pdbx_strand_id
1 'polypeptide(L)'
;MKMTLAMKRSLSLLTFLLAVSWTTAHADLPDFRDLVKESSPAVVNISTVQHAQQNRALSGQYGMPDDMPEIFRHFFGRQFPQGPAPRRDSNSLGSGFIVSDDGYILTNNHVVQDADEIIVRLNDRRELEAVLIGADPSSDLAVLKVDADDLPTVELGDSDKLDVGEWVVAIGSPFGFDYSVTAGIVSAKGRSLPNENYVPFIQPEVAINPGHSGGPLFNLDGQVVGINSQIYTRSGGFMGVSFAIPINVAMDVAEQLKSKGKVSRGWLGVVIQEVNKDLAESFGLDRAAGALVVQVVDVVRLRPLAW
;
A
#
# COMPACT_ATOMS: atom_id res chain seq x y z
N MET A 1 -26.85 14.30 -69.40
CA MET A 1 -27.57 15.00 -68.31
C MET A 1 -26.53 15.82 -67.53
N LYS A 2 -26.50 17.15 -67.65
CA LYS A 2 -25.52 18.01 -66.99
C LYS A 2 -26.01 18.26 -65.56
N MET A 3 -25.27 17.80 -64.53
CA MET A 3 -25.53 18.12 -63.14
C MET A 3 -25.56 19.61 -62.90
N THR A 4 -26.59 20.13 -62.24
CA THR A 4 -26.68 21.55 -61.91
C THR A 4 -25.63 21.95 -60.87
N LEU A 5 -25.24 23.23 -60.88
CA LEU A 5 -24.19 23.76 -59.99
C LEU A 5 -24.52 23.55 -58.47
N ALA A 6 -25.80 23.57 -58.14
CA ALA A 6 -26.30 23.28 -56.78
C ALA A 6 -26.00 21.83 -56.36
N MET A 7 -26.19 20.88 -57.27
CA MET A 7 -25.97 19.44 -56.99
C MET A 7 -24.48 19.11 -56.84
N LYS A 8 -23.60 19.84 -57.59
CA LYS A 8 -22.15 19.72 -57.41
C LYS A 8 -21.68 20.29 -56.07
N ARG A 9 -22.26 21.42 -55.63
CA ARG A 9 -21.96 22.01 -54.30
C ARG A 9 -22.44 21.11 -53.13
N SER A 10 -23.61 20.52 -53.24
CA SER A 10 -24.14 19.58 -52.24
C SER A 10 -23.30 18.30 -52.16
N LEU A 11 -22.84 17.78 -53.32
CA LEU A 11 -21.98 16.60 -53.37
C LEU A 11 -20.59 16.89 -52.79
N SER A 12 -20.01 18.06 -53.04
CA SER A 12 -18.74 18.48 -52.44
C SER A 12 -18.85 18.71 -50.93
N LEU A 13 -19.97 19.23 -50.46
CA LEU A 13 -20.20 19.39 -49.00
C LEU A 13 -20.35 18.06 -48.32
N LEU A 14 -21.04 17.08 -48.94
CA LEU A 14 -21.21 15.73 -48.41
C LEU A 14 -19.89 14.97 -48.38
N THR A 15 -19.05 15.08 -49.40
CA THR A 15 -17.71 14.46 -49.40
C THR A 15 -16.78 15.11 -48.40
N PHE A 16 -16.87 16.42 -48.15
CA PHE A 16 -16.11 17.11 -47.14
C PHE A 16 -16.56 16.69 -45.71
N LEU A 17 -17.86 16.58 -45.46
CA LEU A 17 -18.40 16.06 -44.20
C LEU A 17 -18.01 14.60 -43.94
N LEU A 18 -18.02 13.73 -44.96
CA LEU A 18 -17.55 12.35 -44.85
C LEU A 18 -16.03 12.25 -44.60
N ALA A 19 -15.23 13.17 -45.15
CA ALA A 19 -13.77 13.18 -44.93
C ALA A 19 -13.40 13.65 -43.52
N VAL A 20 -14.20 14.53 -42.88
CA VAL A 20 -13.99 15.00 -41.49
C VAL A 20 -14.39 13.93 -40.48
N SER A 21 -15.23 12.94 -40.84
CA SER A 21 -15.65 11.84 -39.90
C SER A 21 -14.59 10.73 -39.75
N TRP A 22 -13.48 10.77 -40.45
CA TRP A 22 -12.40 9.78 -40.32
C TRP A 22 -11.27 10.22 -39.37
N THR A 23 -11.59 11.01 -38.37
CA THR A 23 -10.68 11.08 -37.21
C THR A 23 -10.82 9.78 -36.48
N THR A 24 -9.91 8.85 -36.70
CA THR A 24 -9.76 7.65 -35.86
C THR A 24 -9.54 8.12 -34.43
N ALA A 25 -10.52 7.91 -33.56
CA ALA A 25 -10.30 8.05 -32.15
C ALA A 25 -9.30 6.95 -31.75
N HIS A 26 -8.01 7.27 -31.68
CA HIS A 26 -7.04 6.44 -31.03
C HIS A 26 -7.28 6.61 -29.53
N ALA A 27 -7.84 5.60 -28.90
CA ALA A 27 -7.76 5.47 -27.45
C ALA A 27 -6.32 5.01 -27.17
N ASP A 28 -5.44 5.94 -26.84
CA ASP A 28 -4.10 5.58 -26.39
C ASP A 28 -4.23 4.90 -25.03
N LEU A 29 -3.73 3.66 -24.95
CA LEU A 29 -3.56 2.98 -23.67
C LEU A 29 -2.49 3.72 -22.86
N PRO A 30 -2.59 3.76 -21.53
CA PRO A 30 -1.57 4.39 -20.70
C PRO A 30 -0.19 3.79 -20.98
N ASP A 31 0.80 4.64 -21.13
CA ASP A 31 2.20 4.25 -21.29
C ASP A 31 2.93 4.57 -19.96
N PHE A 32 3.36 3.54 -19.28
CA PHE A 32 3.99 3.67 -17.97
C PHE A 32 5.52 3.79 -18.03
N ARG A 33 6.14 3.77 -19.20
CA ARG A 33 7.60 3.68 -19.36
C ARG A 33 8.33 4.86 -18.75
N ASP A 34 7.86 6.08 -19.00
CA ASP A 34 8.50 7.28 -18.47
C ASP A 34 8.28 7.39 -16.96
N LEU A 35 7.07 7.14 -16.46
CA LEU A 35 6.77 7.06 -15.03
C LEU A 35 7.71 6.08 -14.32
N VAL A 36 7.83 4.86 -14.83
CA VAL A 36 8.70 3.84 -14.23
C VAL A 36 10.16 4.27 -14.22
N LYS A 37 10.64 4.85 -15.33
CA LYS A 37 12.03 5.30 -15.42
C LYS A 37 12.36 6.41 -14.43
N GLU A 38 11.43 7.34 -14.22
CA GLU A 38 11.61 8.48 -13.32
C GLU A 38 11.42 8.10 -11.85
N SER A 39 10.47 7.21 -11.54
CA SER A 39 10.10 6.90 -10.16
C SER A 39 10.87 5.70 -9.57
N SER A 40 11.29 4.72 -10.39
CA SER A 40 11.96 3.52 -9.88
C SER A 40 13.27 3.77 -9.13
N PRO A 41 14.08 4.82 -9.40
CA PRO A 41 15.29 5.08 -8.62
C PRO A 41 15.02 5.34 -7.13
N ALA A 42 13.85 5.86 -6.79
CA ALA A 42 13.45 6.15 -5.41
C ALA A 42 12.82 4.94 -4.69
N VAL A 43 12.57 3.83 -5.40
CA VAL A 43 12.03 2.60 -4.81
C VAL A 43 13.18 1.70 -4.37
N VAL A 44 13.10 1.21 -3.14
CA VAL A 44 14.17 0.43 -2.51
C VAL A 44 13.68 -0.97 -2.13
N ASN A 45 14.62 -1.92 -2.11
CA ASN A 45 14.42 -3.21 -1.47
C ASN A 45 14.80 -3.10 0.01
N ILE A 46 14.00 -3.76 0.86
CA ILE A 46 14.27 -3.84 2.30
C ILE A 46 14.41 -5.32 2.65
N SER A 47 15.55 -5.67 3.20
CA SER A 47 15.82 -6.97 3.79
C SER A 47 16.13 -6.83 5.28
N THR A 48 15.62 -7.76 6.07
CA THR A 48 15.81 -7.78 7.51
C THR A 48 16.43 -9.08 7.95
N VAL A 49 17.23 -9.02 8.99
CA VAL A 49 17.82 -10.19 9.64
C VAL A 49 17.30 -10.27 11.07
N GLN A 50 16.83 -11.44 11.47
CA GLN A 50 16.52 -11.77 12.85
C GLN A 50 17.49 -12.83 13.33
N HIS A 51 18.26 -12.50 14.34
CA HIS A 51 19.17 -13.46 14.99
C HIS A 51 18.40 -14.36 15.95
N ALA A 52 18.55 -15.66 15.80
CA ALA A 52 17.91 -16.62 16.71
C ALA A 52 18.38 -16.41 18.15
N GLN A 53 17.55 -15.81 18.99
CA GLN A 53 17.86 -15.61 20.41
C GLN A 53 18.15 -16.96 21.11
N GLN A 54 19.30 -17.05 21.77
CA GLN A 54 19.67 -18.18 22.60
C GLN A 54 18.85 -18.19 23.90
N ASN A 55 17.55 -18.36 23.84
CA ASN A 55 16.77 -18.62 25.04
C ASN A 55 16.84 -20.12 25.39
N ARG A 56 17.70 -20.43 26.35
CA ARG A 56 17.68 -21.67 27.13
C ARG A 56 16.40 -21.69 27.97
N ALA A 57 15.33 -22.27 27.45
CA ALA A 57 14.29 -22.89 28.32
C ALA A 57 13.43 -23.81 27.46
N LEU A 58 13.61 -25.11 27.66
CA LEU A 58 12.64 -26.21 27.73
C LEU A 58 11.29 -26.02 26.99
N SER A 59 11.12 -26.92 26.08
CA SER A 59 9.90 -27.58 25.61
C SER A 59 9.56 -27.26 24.13
N GLY A 60 9.66 -28.36 23.37
CA GLY A 60 9.27 -28.41 21.96
C GLY A 60 7.83 -28.02 21.74
N GLN A 61 7.70 -26.90 21.07
CA GLN A 61 6.56 -26.65 20.21
C GLN A 61 7.05 -25.68 19.11
N TYR A 62 7.40 -26.22 17.96
CA TYR A 62 7.77 -25.46 16.79
C TYR A 62 6.49 -24.94 16.14
N GLY A 63 6.05 -23.77 16.56
CA GLY A 63 5.00 -23.00 15.91
C GLY A 63 5.57 -21.66 15.49
N MET A 64 5.22 -21.19 14.28
CA MET A 64 5.36 -19.77 13.93
C MET A 64 4.71 -18.91 15.01
N PRO A 65 5.21 -17.69 15.27
CA PRO A 65 4.57 -16.77 16.20
C PRO A 65 3.09 -16.60 15.82
N ASP A 66 2.20 -16.72 16.80
CA ASP A 66 0.75 -16.63 16.58
C ASP A 66 0.32 -15.23 16.09
N ASP A 67 1.15 -14.22 16.30
CA ASP A 67 0.92 -12.81 15.95
C ASP A 67 1.35 -12.45 14.52
N MET A 68 1.90 -13.39 13.75
CA MET A 68 2.29 -13.11 12.37
C MET A 68 1.04 -13.00 11.48
N PRO A 69 0.87 -11.92 10.69
CA PRO A 69 -0.25 -11.77 9.77
C PRO A 69 -0.43 -13.01 8.89
N GLU A 70 -1.67 -13.44 8.72
CA GLU A 70 -2.01 -14.71 8.06
C GLU A 70 -1.42 -14.82 6.65
N ILE A 71 -1.26 -13.68 5.99
CA ILE A 71 -0.64 -13.55 4.67
C ILE A 71 0.84 -13.99 4.69
N PHE A 72 1.60 -13.62 5.73
CA PHE A 72 2.99 -14.03 5.88
C PHE A 72 3.13 -15.51 6.15
N ARG A 73 2.25 -16.08 6.99
CA ARG A 73 2.18 -17.53 7.20
C ARG A 73 1.96 -18.30 5.89
N HIS A 74 1.13 -17.78 5.00
CA HIS A 74 0.87 -18.42 3.71
C HIS A 74 2.02 -18.32 2.73
N PHE A 75 2.73 -17.19 2.68
CA PHE A 75 3.85 -16.98 1.75
C PHE A 75 5.13 -17.68 2.19
N PHE A 76 5.46 -17.62 3.48
CA PHE A 76 6.72 -18.16 3.99
C PHE A 76 6.58 -19.55 4.64
N GLY A 77 5.39 -19.93 5.10
CA GLY A 77 5.15 -21.20 5.79
C GLY A 77 5.32 -22.46 4.96
N ARG A 78 5.30 -22.39 3.63
CA ARG A 78 5.48 -23.54 2.74
C ARG A 78 6.94 -23.79 2.31
N GLN A 79 7.85 -22.88 2.54
CA GLN A 79 9.25 -23.01 2.13
C GLN A 79 10.15 -23.67 3.19
N PHE A 80 9.63 -23.95 4.38
CA PHE A 80 10.43 -24.60 5.42
C PHE A 80 10.18 -26.11 5.47
N PRO A 81 11.23 -26.96 5.28
CA PRO A 81 11.12 -28.39 5.48
C PRO A 81 10.82 -28.69 6.95
N GLN A 82 9.83 -29.51 7.22
CA GLN A 82 9.55 -30.07 8.54
C GLN A 82 10.66 -31.07 8.94
N GLY A 83 11.75 -30.58 9.48
CA GLY A 83 12.84 -31.37 10.03
C GLY A 83 13.62 -30.55 11.05
N PRO A 84 14.43 -31.17 11.93
CA PRO A 84 15.31 -30.44 12.82
C PRO A 84 16.42 -29.78 12.01
N ALA A 85 16.08 -28.63 11.39
CA ALA A 85 17.04 -27.83 10.66
C ALA A 85 17.88 -27.00 11.64
N PRO A 86 19.18 -26.76 11.35
CA PRO A 86 19.96 -25.81 12.12
C PRO A 86 19.24 -24.46 12.05
N ARG A 87 19.13 -23.78 13.20
CA ARG A 87 18.55 -22.44 13.35
C ARG A 87 19.23 -21.52 12.35
N ARG A 88 18.51 -21.16 11.32
CA ARG A 88 18.94 -20.15 10.35
C ARG A 88 18.29 -18.83 10.74
N ASP A 89 19.05 -17.76 10.57
CA ASP A 89 18.52 -16.40 10.64
C ASP A 89 17.33 -16.30 9.66
N SER A 90 16.23 -15.70 10.12
CA SER A 90 15.08 -15.49 9.25
C SER A 90 15.24 -14.14 8.55
N ASN A 91 15.06 -14.14 7.23
CA ASN A 91 15.13 -12.92 6.44
C ASN A 91 13.72 -12.59 5.94
N SER A 92 13.26 -11.37 6.20
CA SER A 92 12.09 -10.81 5.57
C SER A 92 12.51 -9.97 4.37
N LEU A 93 11.67 -9.93 3.33
CA LEU A 93 11.90 -9.14 2.13
C LEU A 93 10.67 -8.29 1.85
N GLY A 94 10.89 -7.00 1.66
CA GLY A 94 9.87 -6.03 1.30
C GLY A 94 10.42 -4.92 0.43
N SER A 95 9.61 -3.94 0.19
CA SER A 95 9.96 -2.70 -0.51
C SER A 95 9.77 -1.50 0.39
N GLY A 96 10.32 -0.39 -0.03
CA GLY A 96 10.08 0.93 0.52
C GLY A 96 10.31 1.98 -0.55
N PHE A 97 10.16 3.23 -0.17
CA PHE A 97 10.48 4.34 -1.06
C PHE A 97 11.00 5.54 -0.28
N ILE A 98 11.90 6.29 -0.91
CA ILE A 98 12.60 7.42 -0.32
C ILE A 98 11.70 8.66 -0.45
N VAL A 99 11.40 9.30 0.67
CA VAL A 99 10.51 10.48 0.74
C VAL A 99 11.27 11.79 0.98
N SER A 100 12.56 11.71 1.28
CA SER A 100 13.41 12.89 1.43
C SER A 100 14.86 12.58 1.03
N ASP A 101 15.54 13.57 0.49
CA ASP A 101 16.91 13.48 -0.04
C ASP A 101 17.95 13.16 1.05
N ASP A 102 17.64 13.48 2.31
CA ASP A 102 18.44 13.14 3.48
C ASP A 102 18.24 11.69 3.97
N GLY A 103 17.40 10.85 3.32
CA GLY A 103 17.34 9.42 3.53
C GLY A 103 16.22 8.90 4.42
N TYR A 104 15.09 9.61 4.56
CA TYR A 104 13.89 9.03 5.14
C TYR A 104 13.18 8.13 4.14
N ILE A 105 12.77 6.95 4.61
CA ILE A 105 12.12 5.90 3.81
C ILE A 105 10.84 5.47 4.50
N LEU A 106 9.77 5.30 3.71
CA LEU A 106 8.51 4.68 4.16
C LEU A 106 8.44 3.24 3.72
N THR A 107 7.89 2.40 4.59
CA THR A 107 7.61 0.98 4.34
C THR A 107 6.48 0.50 5.26
N ASN A 108 6.12 -0.78 5.17
CA ASN A 108 5.19 -1.38 6.12
C ASN A 108 5.88 -1.80 7.42
N ASN A 109 5.12 -1.75 8.53
CA ASN A 109 5.59 -2.23 9.83
C ASN A 109 5.96 -3.73 9.77
N HIS A 110 5.10 -4.55 9.15
CA HIS A 110 5.33 -6.00 9.09
C HIS A 110 6.60 -6.39 8.31
N VAL A 111 7.15 -5.51 7.46
CA VAL A 111 8.42 -5.74 6.75
C VAL A 111 9.61 -5.67 7.72
N VAL A 112 9.54 -4.79 8.71
CA VAL A 112 10.65 -4.47 9.62
C VAL A 112 10.41 -4.91 11.06
N GLN A 113 9.25 -5.49 11.34
CA GLN A 113 8.89 -5.95 12.67
C GLN A 113 9.89 -7.00 13.18
N ASP A 114 10.31 -6.84 14.44
CA ASP A 114 11.24 -7.75 15.14
C ASP A 114 12.60 -7.93 14.44
N ALA A 115 12.99 -7.02 13.55
CA ALA A 115 14.28 -7.02 12.88
C ALA A 115 15.40 -6.59 13.84
N ASP A 116 16.48 -7.37 13.89
CA ASP A 116 17.73 -6.98 14.56
C ASP A 116 18.57 -6.06 13.67
N GLU A 117 18.54 -6.31 12.34
CA GLU A 117 19.22 -5.51 11.33
C GLU A 117 18.28 -5.24 10.16
N ILE A 118 18.32 -4.01 9.62
CA ILE A 118 17.55 -3.58 8.46
C ILE A 118 18.53 -3.08 7.41
N ILE A 119 18.53 -3.74 6.24
CA ILE A 119 19.36 -3.36 5.10
C ILE A 119 18.47 -2.84 3.98
N VAL A 120 18.74 -1.63 3.53
CA VAL A 120 18.11 -0.99 2.40
C VAL A 120 19.01 -1.08 1.19
N ARG A 121 18.56 -1.71 0.12
CA ARG A 121 19.27 -1.77 -1.14
C ARG A 121 18.63 -0.83 -2.14
N LEU A 122 19.42 0.11 -2.62
CA LEU A 122 19.03 1.10 -3.62
C LEU A 122 18.99 0.51 -5.03
N ASN A 123 18.39 1.22 -5.98
CA ASN A 123 18.34 0.82 -7.38
C ASN A 123 19.74 0.74 -8.04
N ASP A 124 20.70 1.54 -7.60
CA ASP A 124 22.11 1.49 -8.02
C ASP A 124 22.93 0.38 -7.32
N ARG A 125 22.26 -0.49 -6.54
CA ARG A 125 22.80 -1.64 -5.80
C ARG A 125 23.64 -1.29 -4.58
N ARG A 126 23.70 -0.03 -4.15
CA ARG A 126 24.26 0.31 -2.84
C ARG A 126 23.39 -0.31 -1.75
N GLU A 127 24.02 -0.90 -0.76
CA GLU A 127 23.38 -1.42 0.43
C GLU A 127 23.72 -0.50 1.60
N LEU A 128 22.69 -0.04 2.28
CA LEU A 128 22.79 0.89 3.39
C LEU A 128 22.11 0.28 4.61
N GLU A 129 22.75 0.35 5.74
CA GLU A 129 22.12 0.02 7.01
C GLU A 129 21.10 1.11 7.36
N ALA A 130 19.90 0.69 7.74
CA ALA A 130 18.82 1.60 8.09
C ALA A 130 18.49 1.51 9.58
N VAL A 131 18.19 2.67 10.17
CA VAL A 131 17.70 2.79 11.53
C VAL A 131 16.19 2.93 11.50
N LEU A 132 15.48 2.15 12.33
CA LEU A 132 14.06 2.29 12.55
C LEU A 132 13.79 3.55 13.39
N ILE A 133 13.20 4.57 12.80
CA ILE A 133 12.81 5.80 13.49
C ILE A 133 11.56 5.59 14.32
N GLY A 134 10.61 4.82 13.81
CA GLY A 134 9.40 4.42 14.49
C GLY A 134 8.51 3.56 13.60
N ALA A 135 7.63 2.81 14.27
CA ALA A 135 6.65 1.97 13.61
C ALA A 135 5.29 2.04 14.28
N ASP A 136 4.25 1.83 13.50
CA ASP A 136 2.87 1.77 13.99
C ASP A 136 2.17 0.51 13.46
N PRO A 137 2.03 -0.52 14.30
CA PRO A 137 1.36 -1.76 13.91
C PRO A 137 -0.10 -1.56 13.50
N SER A 138 -0.78 -0.54 14.05
CA SER A 138 -2.22 -0.32 13.81
C SER A 138 -2.53 0.24 12.42
N SER A 139 -1.57 0.87 11.77
CA SER A 139 -1.67 1.32 10.37
C SER A 139 -0.72 0.58 9.44
N ASP A 140 0.04 -0.39 9.97
CA ASP A 140 1.05 -1.16 9.25
C ASP A 140 2.10 -0.28 8.56
N LEU A 141 2.59 0.77 9.25
CA LEU A 141 3.56 1.73 8.73
C LEU A 141 4.84 1.78 9.55
N ALA A 142 5.96 1.97 8.88
CA ALA A 142 7.25 2.22 9.51
C ALA A 142 8.03 3.31 8.75
N VAL A 143 8.80 4.07 9.50
CA VAL A 143 9.74 5.09 9.00
C VAL A 143 11.15 4.63 9.30
N LEU A 144 11.97 4.55 8.25
CA LEU A 144 13.38 4.23 8.34
C LEU A 144 14.22 5.46 8.02
N LYS A 145 15.49 5.45 8.44
CA LYS A 145 16.49 6.44 8.10
C LYS A 145 17.78 5.75 7.70
N VAL A 146 18.30 6.11 6.54
CA VAL A 146 19.65 5.73 6.09
C VAL A 146 20.58 6.93 6.16
N ASP A 147 21.87 6.69 6.37
CA ASP A 147 22.91 7.73 6.39
C ASP A 147 23.47 7.91 4.97
N ALA A 148 22.75 8.69 4.18
CA ALA A 148 23.16 9.06 2.83
C ALA A 148 22.43 10.34 2.41
N ASP A 149 23.07 11.13 1.55
CA ASP A 149 22.59 12.38 1.01
C ASP A 149 22.36 12.28 -0.51
N ASP A 150 21.69 13.27 -1.08
CA ASP A 150 21.42 13.38 -2.52
C ASP A 150 20.70 12.14 -3.10
N LEU A 151 19.81 11.56 -2.30
CA LEU A 151 19.03 10.41 -2.70
C LEU A 151 17.85 10.81 -3.61
N PRO A 152 17.53 9.99 -4.62
CA PRO A 152 16.32 10.20 -5.41
C PRO A 152 15.08 10.04 -4.53
N THR A 153 14.12 10.95 -4.67
CA THR A 153 12.88 10.96 -3.89
C THR A 153 11.67 10.77 -4.79
N VAL A 154 10.59 10.24 -4.23
CA VAL A 154 9.29 10.21 -4.90
C VAL A 154 8.59 11.55 -4.77
N GLU A 155 7.70 11.87 -5.73
CA GLU A 155 6.70 12.92 -5.57
C GLU A 155 5.48 12.35 -4.83
N LEU A 156 4.99 13.07 -3.81
CA LEU A 156 3.80 12.67 -3.06
C LEU A 156 2.55 13.29 -3.68
N GLY A 157 1.55 12.46 -3.93
CA GLY A 157 0.25 12.87 -4.42
C GLY A 157 -0.76 13.12 -3.30
N ASP A 158 -2.03 13.16 -3.68
CA ASP A 158 -3.16 13.36 -2.79
C ASP A 158 -4.16 12.20 -2.95
N SER A 159 -4.16 11.26 -2.00
CA SER A 159 -5.03 10.08 -2.04
C SER A 159 -6.53 10.41 -1.92
N ASP A 160 -6.88 11.59 -1.41
CA ASP A 160 -8.29 11.99 -1.31
C ASP A 160 -8.87 12.35 -2.67
N LYS A 161 -8.04 12.84 -3.58
CA LYS A 161 -8.42 13.19 -4.97
C LYS A 161 -8.47 11.99 -5.93
N LEU A 162 -7.87 10.87 -5.54
CA LEU A 162 -7.87 9.66 -6.36
C LEU A 162 -9.30 9.13 -6.53
N ASP A 163 -9.72 8.85 -7.75
CA ASP A 163 -11.06 8.34 -8.05
C ASP A 163 -11.07 6.84 -8.42
N VAL A 164 -12.22 6.19 -8.19
CA VAL A 164 -12.45 4.81 -8.63
C VAL A 164 -12.47 4.78 -10.16
N GLY A 165 -11.70 3.86 -10.75
CA GLY A 165 -11.50 3.72 -12.19
C GLY A 165 -10.20 4.35 -12.70
N GLU A 166 -9.50 5.15 -11.90
CA GLU A 166 -8.20 5.69 -12.27
C GLU A 166 -7.13 4.60 -12.36
N TRP A 167 -6.21 4.76 -13.31
CA TRP A 167 -5.04 3.91 -13.44
C TRP A 167 -4.05 4.16 -12.31
N VAL A 168 -3.51 3.06 -11.80
CA VAL A 168 -2.44 3.09 -10.79
C VAL A 168 -1.37 2.07 -11.13
N VAL A 169 -0.14 2.38 -10.70
CA VAL A 169 1.06 1.57 -10.95
C VAL A 169 1.73 1.26 -9.62
N ALA A 170 1.89 -0.01 -9.31
CA ALA A 170 2.68 -0.45 -8.17
C ALA A 170 4.11 -0.78 -8.62
N ILE A 171 5.08 -0.24 -7.93
CA ILE A 171 6.50 -0.58 -8.11
C ILE A 171 7.01 -1.18 -6.80
N GLY A 172 7.72 -2.29 -6.90
CA GLY A 172 8.33 -2.96 -5.76
C GLY A 172 9.57 -3.73 -6.19
N SER A 173 10.34 -4.22 -5.23
CA SER A 173 11.55 -5.00 -5.43
C SER A 173 11.37 -6.42 -4.87
N PRO A 174 10.49 -7.26 -5.48
CA PRO A 174 10.22 -8.59 -5.00
C PRO A 174 11.43 -9.51 -5.18
N PHE A 175 11.63 -10.42 -4.25
CA PHE A 175 12.67 -11.45 -4.29
C PHE A 175 14.12 -10.92 -4.38
N GLY A 176 14.35 -9.63 -4.09
CA GLY A 176 15.66 -9.00 -4.25
C GLY A 176 16.08 -8.74 -5.69
N PHE A 177 15.15 -8.81 -6.66
CA PHE A 177 15.35 -8.33 -8.02
C PHE A 177 15.35 -6.80 -8.06
N ASP A 178 15.87 -6.22 -9.15
CA ASP A 178 16.05 -4.77 -9.25
C ASP A 178 14.74 -4.01 -9.02
N TYR A 179 13.68 -4.28 -9.74
CA TYR A 179 12.30 -3.85 -9.46
C TYR A 179 11.31 -4.62 -10.33
N SER A 180 10.04 -4.64 -9.89
CA SER A 180 8.92 -5.19 -10.66
C SER A 180 7.78 -4.17 -10.68
N VAL A 181 7.13 -4.07 -11.83
CA VAL A 181 6.05 -3.11 -12.08
C VAL A 181 4.77 -3.87 -12.38
N THR A 182 3.69 -3.48 -11.73
CA THR A 182 2.34 -3.96 -12.05
C THR A 182 1.41 -2.76 -12.17
N ALA A 183 0.42 -2.83 -13.06
CA ALA A 183 -0.54 -1.77 -13.29
C ALA A 183 -1.97 -2.30 -13.23
N GLY A 184 -2.89 -1.44 -12.87
CA GLY A 184 -4.31 -1.72 -12.78
C GLY A 184 -5.10 -0.45 -12.49
N ILE A 185 -6.33 -0.61 -12.04
CA ILE A 185 -7.19 0.52 -11.70
C ILE A 185 -7.58 0.49 -10.22
N VAL A 186 -8.00 1.61 -9.70
CA VAL A 186 -8.64 1.71 -8.38
C VAL A 186 -10.04 1.12 -8.48
N SER A 187 -10.32 0.01 -7.79
CA SER A 187 -11.63 -0.64 -7.78
C SER A 187 -12.54 -0.11 -6.68
N ALA A 188 -11.96 0.34 -5.55
CA ALA A 188 -12.70 0.93 -4.43
C ALA A 188 -11.80 1.79 -3.55
N LYS A 189 -12.42 2.65 -2.73
CA LYS A 189 -11.76 3.44 -1.68
C LYS A 189 -12.48 3.26 -0.35
N GLY A 190 -11.79 3.52 0.75
CA GLY A 190 -12.38 3.48 2.09
C GLY A 190 -12.74 2.09 2.59
N ARG A 191 -12.03 1.06 2.14
CA ARG A 191 -12.25 -0.31 2.61
C ARG A 191 -11.72 -0.48 4.03
N SER A 192 -12.57 -1.02 4.91
CA SER A 192 -12.17 -1.47 6.24
C SER A 192 -11.87 -2.96 6.20
N LEU A 193 -10.75 -3.36 6.80
CA LEU A 193 -10.37 -4.76 6.92
C LEU A 193 -10.59 -5.25 8.36
N PRO A 194 -10.88 -6.53 8.58
CA PRO A 194 -10.99 -7.08 9.93
C PRO A 194 -9.71 -6.80 10.73
N ASN A 195 -9.87 -6.27 11.94
CA ASN A 195 -8.79 -5.87 12.86
C ASN A 195 -7.93 -4.65 12.45
N GLU A 196 -8.23 -3.98 11.34
CA GLU A 196 -7.50 -2.80 10.86
C GLU A 196 -8.45 -1.60 10.72
N ASN A 197 -8.88 -1.05 11.85
CA ASN A 197 -9.93 -0.02 11.91
C ASN A 197 -9.40 1.42 11.66
N TYR A 198 -8.09 1.59 11.53
CA TYR A 198 -7.48 2.92 11.44
C TYR A 198 -7.11 3.34 10.01
N VAL A 199 -7.21 2.44 9.05
CA VAL A 199 -6.83 2.68 7.65
C VAL A 199 -8.03 2.51 6.73
N PRO A 200 -8.47 3.57 6.03
CA PRO A 200 -9.48 3.49 4.98
C PRO A 200 -8.81 3.07 3.67
N PHE A 201 -8.52 1.77 3.50
CA PHE A 201 -7.72 1.25 2.40
C PHE A 201 -8.24 1.64 1.01
N ILE A 202 -7.32 1.93 0.11
CA ILE A 202 -7.54 1.90 -1.33
C ILE A 202 -7.49 0.43 -1.76
N GLN A 203 -8.42 0.02 -2.63
CA GLN A 203 -8.43 -1.31 -3.24
C GLN A 203 -8.06 -1.19 -4.72
N PRO A 204 -6.78 -1.29 -5.10
CA PRO A 204 -6.38 -1.36 -6.50
C PRO A 204 -6.43 -2.80 -7.01
N GLU A 205 -6.60 -2.96 -8.33
CA GLU A 205 -6.45 -4.24 -9.03
C GLU A 205 -5.05 -4.35 -9.64
N VAL A 206 -4.02 -4.16 -8.82
CA VAL A 206 -2.62 -4.39 -9.19
C VAL A 206 -2.14 -5.71 -8.61
N ALA A 207 -1.39 -6.46 -9.39
CA ALA A 207 -0.84 -7.73 -8.90
C ALA A 207 0.28 -7.44 -7.88
N ILE A 208 0.03 -7.79 -6.63
CA ILE A 208 0.99 -7.69 -5.52
C ILE A 208 1.51 -9.10 -5.21
N ASN A 209 2.82 -9.23 -5.18
CA ASN A 209 3.53 -10.46 -4.82
C ASN A 209 4.44 -10.22 -3.62
N PRO A 210 4.99 -11.27 -2.97
CA PRO A 210 5.95 -11.11 -1.90
C PRO A 210 7.10 -10.19 -2.31
N GLY A 211 7.37 -9.18 -1.48
CA GLY A 211 8.35 -8.14 -1.76
C GLY A 211 7.79 -6.84 -2.32
N HIS A 212 6.51 -6.78 -2.75
CA HIS A 212 5.86 -5.50 -3.09
C HIS A 212 5.36 -4.73 -1.87
N SER A 213 5.16 -5.42 -0.72
CA SER A 213 4.71 -4.79 0.52
C SER A 213 5.66 -3.67 0.94
N GLY A 214 5.12 -2.51 1.30
CA GLY A 214 5.85 -1.29 1.62
C GLY A 214 6.24 -0.44 0.40
N GLY A 215 6.12 -0.98 -0.81
CA GLY A 215 6.39 -0.22 -2.04
C GLY A 215 5.29 0.77 -2.38
N PRO A 216 5.60 1.80 -3.19
CA PRO A 216 4.67 2.85 -3.57
C PRO A 216 3.63 2.37 -4.58
N LEU A 217 2.43 2.98 -4.50
CA LEU A 217 1.39 2.96 -5.52
C LEU A 217 1.32 4.35 -6.14
N PHE A 218 1.58 4.47 -7.43
CA PHE A 218 1.61 5.73 -8.17
C PHE A 218 0.32 5.97 -8.95
N ASN A 219 -0.06 7.23 -9.13
CA ASN A 219 -1.00 7.67 -10.18
C ASN A 219 -0.27 7.84 -11.52
N LEU A 220 -0.98 8.25 -12.57
CA LEU A 220 -0.37 8.46 -13.90
C LEU A 220 0.54 9.70 -13.97
N ASP A 221 0.44 10.62 -13.02
CA ASP A 221 1.30 11.80 -12.94
C ASP A 221 2.65 11.49 -12.24
N GLY A 222 2.90 10.20 -11.88
CA GLY A 222 4.12 9.78 -11.19
C GLY A 222 4.15 10.10 -9.70
N GLN A 223 3.00 10.44 -9.11
CA GLN A 223 2.88 10.77 -7.70
C GLN A 223 2.42 9.56 -6.89
N VAL A 224 3.01 9.37 -5.71
CA VAL A 224 2.61 8.31 -4.78
C VAL A 224 1.26 8.65 -4.16
N VAL A 225 0.26 7.79 -4.38
CA VAL A 225 -1.10 7.90 -3.82
C VAL A 225 -1.40 6.86 -2.74
N GLY A 226 -0.51 5.86 -2.58
CA GLY A 226 -0.65 4.85 -1.54
C GLY A 226 0.59 4.02 -1.33
N ILE A 227 0.56 3.17 -0.31
CA ILE A 227 1.59 2.20 0.04
C ILE A 227 0.99 0.81 -0.07
N ASN A 228 1.55 -0.04 -0.92
CA ASN A 228 1.10 -1.42 -1.06
C ASN A 228 1.31 -2.16 0.26
N SER A 229 0.25 -2.74 0.83
CA SER A 229 0.33 -3.42 2.12
C SER A 229 0.04 -4.91 1.99
N GLN A 230 -1.17 -5.28 1.61
CA GLN A 230 -1.60 -6.67 1.67
C GLN A 230 -2.55 -7.06 0.52
N ILE A 231 -2.78 -8.37 0.37
CA ILE A 231 -3.73 -8.94 -0.57
C ILE A 231 -4.81 -9.72 0.17
N TYR A 232 -6.00 -9.80 -0.42
CA TYR A 232 -6.97 -10.82 -0.02
C TYR A 232 -6.61 -12.14 -0.68
N THR A 233 -6.35 -13.17 0.13
CA THR A 233 -5.91 -14.46 -0.41
C THR A 233 -6.41 -15.64 0.42
N ARG A 234 -6.67 -16.76 -0.26
CA ARG A 234 -6.93 -18.07 0.37
C ARG A 234 -5.80 -19.06 0.16
N SER A 235 -4.94 -18.80 -0.82
CA SER A 235 -3.86 -19.72 -1.24
C SER A 235 -2.47 -19.12 -1.06
N GLY A 236 -2.38 -17.86 -0.59
CA GLY A 236 -1.13 -17.13 -0.49
C GLY A 236 -0.71 -16.38 -1.77
N GLY A 237 -1.39 -16.57 -2.90
CA GLY A 237 -1.14 -15.83 -4.13
C GLY A 237 -2.17 -14.72 -4.37
N PHE A 238 -1.84 -13.77 -5.24
CA PHE A 238 -2.74 -12.72 -5.67
C PHE A 238 -3.99 -13.31 -6.34
N MET A 239 -5.16 -12.90 -5.88
CA MET A 239 -6.47 -13.37 -6.37
C MET A 239 -7.33 -12.22 -6.91
N GLY A 240 -6.73 -11.16 -7.43
CA GLY A 240 -7.44 -10.01 -8.00
C GLY A 240 -7.76 -8.90 -7.00
N VAL A 241 -7.42 -9.03 -5.73
CA VAL A 241 -7.72 -8.02 -4.71
C VAL A 241 -6.47 -7.71 -3.92
N SER A 242 -6.06 -6.45 -3.95
CA SER A 242 -4.97 -5.91 -3.12
C SER A 242 -5.45 -4.68 -2.34
N PHE A 243 -4.68 -4.28 -1.34
CA PHE A 243 -4.98 -3.15 -0.48
C PHE A 243 -3.75 -2.27 -0.34
N ALA A 244 -3.96 -0.97 -0.44
CA ALA A 244 -2.93 0.03 -0.24
C ALA A 244 -3.37 1.03 0.83
N ILE A 245 -2.43 1.45 1.66
CA ILE A 245 -2.62 2.49 2.67
C ILE A 245 -2.60 3.83 1.93
N PRO A 246 -3.63 4.69 2.08
CA PRO A 246 -3.65 6.02 1.44
C PRO A 246 -2.44 6.86 1.85
N ILE A 247 -1.84 7.58 0.90
CA ILE A 247 -0.62 8.36 1.18
C ILE A 247 -0.85 9.47 2.21
N ASN A 248 -2.03 10.12 2.22
CA ASN A 248 -2.34 11.15 3.21
C ASN A 248 -2.30 10.58 4.63
N VAL A 249 -2.89 9.39 4.84
CA VAL A 249 -2.83 8.68 6.13
C VAL A 249 -1.39 8.30 6.48
N ALA A 250 -0.63 7.81 5.49
CA ALA A 250 0.75 7.42 5.71
C ALA A 250 1.63 8.59 6.14
N MET A 251 1.47 9.77 5.53
CA MET A 251 2.23 10.96 5.88
C MET A 251 1.89 11.50 7.26
N ASP A 252 0.60 11.52 7.65
CA ASP A 252 0.18 11.92 9.00
C ASP A 252 0.79 11.01 10.07
N VAL A 253 0.87 9.72 9.81
CA VAL A 253 1.52 8.74 10.70
C VAL A 253 3.03 8.94 10.72
N ALA A 254 3.66 9.11 9.55
CA ALA A 254 5.11 9.30 9.42
C ALA A 254 5.59 10.55 10.16
N GLU A 255 4.88 11.66 10.10
CA GLU A 255 5.21 12.88 10.85
C GLU A 255 5.19 12.65 12.37
N GLN A 256 4.22 11.89 12.88
CA GLN A 256 4.15 11.55 14.29
C GLN A 256 5.30 10.60 14.67
N LEU A 257 5.61 9.61 13.85
CA LEU A 257 6.73 8.70 14.08
C LEU A 257 8.07 9.44 14.08
N LYS A 258 8.30 10.36 13.12
CA LYS A 258 9.51 11.20 13.05
C LYS A 258 9.65 12.12 14.27
N SER A 259 8.56 12.73 14.72
CA SER A 259 8.61 13.74 15.79
C SER A 259 8.56 13.16 17.19
N LYS A 260 7.87 12.01 17.39
CA LYS A 260 7.56 11.45 18.73
C LYS A 260 7.97 9.99 18.89
N GLY A 261 8.41 9.32 17.82
CA GLY A 261 8.70 7.88 17.80
C GLY A 261 7.47 6.97 17.94
N LYS A 262 6.28 7.54 18.08
CA LYS A 262 5.01 6.80 18.23
C LYS A 262 3.83 7.60 17.75
N VAL A 263 2.76 6.88 17.35
CA VAL A 263 1.48 7.46 16.94
C VAL A 263 0.55 7.58 18.16
N SER A 264 -0.05 8.76 18.33
CA SER A 264 -1.07 8.99 19.33
C SER A 264 -2.44 9.04 18.67
N ARG A 265 -3.37 8.18 19.10
CA ARG A 265 -4.76 8.17 18.63
C ARG A 265 -5.70 8.52 19.76
N GLY A 266 -6.74 9.30 19.44
CA GLY A 266 -7.85 9.54 20.36
C GLY A 266 -8.73 8.29 20.45
N TRP A 267 -9.20 7.97 21.65
CA TRP A 267 -10.21 6.94 21.86
C TRP A 267 -11.55 7.61 22.19
N LEU A 268 -12.55 7.36 21.33
CA LEU A 268 -13.88 7.96 21.49
C LEU A 268 -14.72 7.23 22.56
N GLY A 269 -14.39 6.00 22.90
CA GLY A 269 -15.10 5.22 23.90
C GLY A 269 -16.50 4.81 23.47
N VAL A 270 -16.70 4.52 22.22
CA VAL A 270 -17.99 4.04 21.68
C VAL A 270 -17.81 2.75 20.90
N VAL A 271 -18.85 1.92 20.93
CA VAL A 271 -18.99 0.79 20.01
C VAL A 271 -19.93 1.21 18.91
N ILE A 272 -19.49 1.08 17.67
CA ILE A 272 -20.28 1.46 16.48
C ILE A 272 -20.67 0.24 15.65
N GLN A 273 -21.77 0.38 14.93
CA GLN A 273 -22.23 -0.57 13.93
C GLN A 273 -22.54 0.19 12.65
N GLU A 274 -22.24 -0.39 11.50
CA GLU A 274 -22.59 0.17 10.20
C GLU A 274 -24.13 0.22 10.04
N VAL A 275 -24.62 1.33 9.49
CA VAL A 275 -26.03 1.50 9.20
C VAL A 275 -26.36 0.77 7.90
N ASN A 276 -26.94 -0.44 8.02
CA ASN A 276 -27.46 -1.21 6.90
C ASN A 276 -28.87 -0.72 6.50
N LYS A 277 -29.48 -1.34 5.48
CA LYS A 277 -30.80 -0.96 4.97
C LYS A 277 -31.90 -1.04 6.04
N ASP A 278 -31.91 -2.13 6.82
CA ASP A 278 -32.96 -2.37 7.82
C ASP A 278 -32.86 -1.34 8.96
N LEU A 279 -31.65 -0.98 9.36
CA LEU A 279 -31.41 0.08 10.34
C LEU A 279 -31.81 1.47 9.78
N ALA A 280 -31.46 1.76 8.53
CA ALA A 280 -31.84 3.01 7.89
C ALA A 280 -33.38 3.18 7.84
N GLU A 281 -34.09 2.14 7.44
CA GLU A 281 -35.57 2.11 7.43
C GLU A 281 -36.14 2.31 8.85
N SER A 282 -35.56 1.61 9.84
CA SER A 282 -36.02 1.70 11.25
C SER A 282 -35.83 3.09 11.86
N PHE A 283 -34.78 3.80 11.45
CA PHE A 283 -34.47 5.17 11.92
C PHE A 283 -34.99 6.28 10.99
N GLY A 284 -35.70 5.93 9.91
CA GLY A 284 -36.25 6.89 8.95
C GLY A 284 -35.18 7.66 8.17
N LEU A 285 -34.05 7.02 7.88
CA LEU A 285 -32.99 7.61 7.08
C LEU A 285 -33.24 7.40 5.59
N ASP A 286 -32.95 8.40 4.76
CA ASP A 286 -33.13 8.34 3.31
C ASP A 286 -32.23 7.30 2.62
N ARG A 287 -31.13 6.92 3.26
CA ARG A 287 -30.15 5.97 2.73
C ARG A 287 -29.44 5.19 3.86
N ALA A 288 -28.99 4.00 3.54
CA ALA A 288 -28.15 3.18 4.40
C ALA A 288 -26.72 3.75 4.40
N ALA A 289 -26.43 4.69 5.30
CA ALA A 289 -25.12 5.30 5.44
C ALA A 289 -24.93 5.81 6.86
N GLY A 290 -23.68 5.75 7.35
CA GLY A 290 -23.28 6.25 8.65
C GLY A 290 -22.98 5.15 9.66
N ALA A 291 -22.70 5.56 10.90
CA ALA A 291 -22.38 4.65 12.00
C ALA A 291 -23.39 4.84 13.14
N LEU A 292 -24.02 3.75 13.55
CA LEU A 292 -24.87 3.72 14.74
C LEU A 292 -24.00 3.49 15.97
N VAL A 293 -24.05 4.41 16.95
CA VAL A 293 -23.45 4.17 18.27
C VAL A 293 -24.36 3.21 19.04
N VAL A 294 -23.92 1.97 19.20
CA VAL A 294 -24.69 0.94 19.92
C VAL A 294 -24.38 0.90 21.40
N GLN A 295 -23.21 1.40 21.81
CA GLN A 295 -22.80 1.47 23.20
C GLN A 295 -21.81 2.62 23.41
N VAL A 296 -21.94 3.30 24.52
CA VAL A 296 -20.91 4.17 25.07
C VAL A 296 -20.16 3.40 26.15
N VAL A 297 -18.85 3.31 26.05
CA VAL A 297 -18.01 2.60 27.01
C VAL A 297 -17.59 3.60 28.09
N ASP A 298 -17.99 3.36 29.33
CA ASP A 298 -17.54 4.17 30.45
C ASP A 298 -16.04 3.99 30.66
N VAL A 299 -15.30 5.08 30.52
CA VAL A 299 -13.85 5.10 30.80
C VAL A 299 -13.67 5.05 32.32
N VAL A 300 -13.44 3.88 32.85
CA VAL A 300 -12.87 3.76 34.20
C VAL A 300 -11.45 4.34 34.11
N ARG A 301 -11.29 5.61 34.54
CA ARG A 301 -9.95 6.17 34.75
C ARG A 301 -9.24 5.31 35.77
N LEU A 302 -8.36 4.43 35.32
CA LEU A 302 -7.37 3.81 36.20
C LEU A 302 -6.56 4.97 36.79
N ARG A 303 -6.79 5.29 38.06
CA ARG A 303 -5.92 6.21 38.82
C ARG A 303 -4.53 5.56 38.79
N PRO A 304 -3.47 6.30 38.46
CA PRO A 304 -2.13 5.78 38.64
C PRO A 304 -2.00 5.39 40.12
N LEU A 305 -1.66 4.12 40.36
CA LEU A 305 -1.24 3.67 41.66
C LEU A 305 0.03 4.46 41.99
N ALA A 306 -0.05 5.37 42.95
CA ALA A 306 1.10 6.02 43.52
C ALA A 306 1.89 4.93 44.27
N TRP A 307 3.12 4.70 43.83
CA TRP A 307 4.17 4.00 44.57
C TRP A 307 5.05 5.03 45.27
#